data_182c716b144440470d6b7b31b30c979c
#
_entry.id   182c716b144440470d6b7b31b30c979c
#
_cell.length_a   1.000
_cell.length_b   1.000
_cell.length_c   1.000
_cell.angle_alpha   90.00
_cell.angle_beta   90.00
_cell.angle_gamma   90.00
#
_symmetry.space_group_name_H-M   'P 1'
#
loop_
_entity.id
_entity.type
_entity.pdbx_description
1 polymer ?
#
loop_
_entity_poly.entity_id
_entity_poly.type
_entity_poly.pdbx_seq_one_letter_code
_entity_poly.pdbx_strand_id
1 'polypeptide(L)'
;TRFCNPNSGNEKGSVENAVGFLRRNIMVPLLNAESYAQLTRYMLERCDAMAKETHYRKGAPIGGLFAEEKAEMQPLPSKPYDAIRWEVRKADKDGRVQVDGNHYLAGPSWRGWTLDVALRAFDVTIRTQDGRTCARLPRVYGDSPATIRDPATLLPALGRKTNAWPDSTIRDDFPDKLRLAIDRMDAKARRNAFRLISRTSDACGFEPAVEAGEHLVEQGHPLDEASLTTMARRIASGEKPYEQTAPDLTGYDVFMQPRGTRERKEA
;
A
#
# COMPACT_ATOMS: atom_id res chain seq x y z
N THR A 1 -28.20 -30.14 10.39
CA THR A 1 -26.90 -29.85 9.72
C THR A 1 -26.49 -31.09 8.96
N ARG A 2 -26.24 -30.95 7.66
CA ARG A 2 -25.79 -32.05 6.80
C ARG A 2 -24.38 -31.74 6.32
N PHE A 3 -23.44 -32.62 6.57
CA PHE A 3 -22.06 -32.48 6.13
C PHE A 3 -21.85 -33.27 4.84
N CYS A 4 -21.10 -32.69 3.90
CA CYS A 4 -20.66 -33.40 2.70
C CYS A 4 -19.32 -34.09 2.98
N ASN A 5 -19.03 -35.17 2.24
CA ASN A 5 -17.74 -35.83 2.31
C ASN A 5 -16.61 -34.88 1.85
N PRO A 6 -15.42 -34.96 2.44
CA PRO A 6 -14.25 -34.24 1.93
C PRO A 6 -14.04 -34.57 0.45
N ASN A 7 -13.79 -33.54 -0.37
CA ASN A 7 -13.56 -33.63 -1.82
C ASN A 7 -14.76 -34.08 -2.69
N SER A 8 -15.98 -34.13 -2.14
CA SER A 8 -17.20 -34.47 -2.88
C SER A 8 -18.02 -33.23 -3.24
N GLY A 9 -17.52 -32.41 -4.17
CA GLY A 9 -18.20 -31.19 -4.65
C GLY A 9 -19.59 -31.48 -5.24
N ASN A 10 -19.79 -32.62 -5.86
CA ASN A 10 -21.06 -33.09 -6.45
C ASN A 10 -22.20 -33.23 -5.43
N GLU A 11 -21.93 -33.36 -4.15
CA GLU A 11 -22.95 -33.40 -3.10
C GLU A 11 -23.63 -32.04 -2.84
N LYS A 12 -23.13 -30.95 -3.44
CA LYS A 12 -23.64 -29.57 -3.33
C LYS A 12 -24.21 -29.03 -4.63
N GLY A 13 -24.97 -29.84 -5.38
CA GLY A 13 -25.51 -29.43 -6.69
C GLY A 13 -26.33 -28.12 -6.68
N SER A 14 -26.93 -27.73 -5.53
CA SER A 14 -27.62 -26.45 -5.41
C SER A 14 -26.65 -25.24 -5.48
N VAL A 15 -25.43 -25.38 -4.95
CA VAL A 15 -24.40 -24.33 -5.02
C VAL A 15 -23.86 -24.21 -6.46
N GLU A 16 -23.61 -25.33 -7.13
CA GLU A 16 -23.16 -25.34 -8.52
C GLU A 16 -24.20 -24.71 -9.45
N ASN A 17 -25.48 -25.03 -9.24
CA ASN A 17 -26.59 -24.43 -9.98
C ASN A 17 -26.68 -22.91 -9.71
N ALA A 18 -26.49 -22.46 -8.46
CA ALA A 18 -26.49 -21.06 -8.10
C ALA A 18 -25.32 -20.30 -8.76
N VAL A 19 -24.11 -20.88 -8.78
CA VAL A 19 -22.97 -20.30 -9.49
C VAL A 19 -23.28 -20.16 -10.99
N GLY A 20 -23.82 -21.20 -11.62
CA GLY A 20 -24.22 -21.17 -13.03
C GLY A 20 -25.31 -20.13 -13.32
N PHE A 21 -26.29 -20.00 -12.43
CA PHE A 21 -27.34 -18.99 -12.51
C PHE A 21 -26.79 -17.57 -12.42
N LEU A 22 -25.99 -17.27 -11.40
CA LEU A 22 -25.38 -15.94 -11.19
C LEU A 22 -24.49 -15.55 -12.39
N ARG A 23 -23.67 -16.46 -12.89
CA ARG A 23 -22.82 -16.19 -14.06
C ARG A 23 -23.66 -15.81 -15.28
N ARG A 24 -24.74 -16.51 -15.57
CA ARG A 24 -25.60 -16.21 -16.73
C ARG A 24 -26.41 -14.91 -16.56
N ASN A 25 -26.84 -14.58 -15.35
CA ASN A 25 -27.70 -13.43 -15.11
C ASN A 25 -26.95 -12.14 -14.75
N ILE A 26 -25.69 -12.23 -14.28
CA ILE A 26 -24.90 -11.07 -13.90
C ILE A 26 -23.75 -10.80 -14.87
N MET A 27 -23.10 -11.89 -15.39
CA MET A 27 -21.86 -11.75 -16.17
C MET A 27 -22.10 -11.90 -17.70
N VAL A 28 -23.36 -11.91 -18.14
CA VAL A 28 -23.72 -11.94 -19.57
C VAL A 28 -24.62 -10.75 -19.87
N PRO A 29 -24.26 -9.89 -20.85
CA PRO A 29 -23.04 -9.91 -21.66
C PRO A 29 -21.78 -9.70 -20.82
N LEU A 30 -20.61 -10.01 -21.41
CA LEU A 30 -19.32 -9.90 -20.72
C LEU A 30 -19.14 -8.47 -20.16
N LEU A 31 -18.91 -8.39 -18.88
CA LEU A 31 -18.75 -7.11 -18.19
C LEU A 31 -17.38 -6.49 -18.50
N ASN A 32 -17.37 -5.21 -18.84
CA ASN A 32 -16.14 -4.43 -18.94
C ASN A 32 -15.96 -3.65 -17.64
N ALA A 33 -14.87 -3.89 -16.94
CA ALA A 33 -14.54 -3.22 -15.67
C ALA A 33 -13.07 -2.84 -15.66
N GLU A 34 -12.77 -1.65 -15.18
CA GLU A 34 -11.40 -1.11 -15.07
C GLU A 34 -10.61 -1.77 -13.94
N SER A 35 -11.31 -2.34 -12.96
CA SER A 35 -10.70 -2.99 -11.80
C SER A 35 -11.58 -4.10 -11.22
N TYR A 36 -10.96 -5.05 -10.50
CA TYR A 36 -11.69 -6.06 -9.75
C TYR A 36 -12.59 -5.46 -8.65
N ALA A 37 -12.21 -4.33 -8.08
CA ALA A 37 -13.03 -3.63 -7.09
C ALA A 37 -14.33 -3.10 -7.72
N GLN A 38 -14.26 -2.52 -8.92
CA GLN A 38 -15.43 -2.07 -9.68
C GLN A 38 -16.32 -3.24 -10.05
N LEU A 39 -15.72 -4.33 -10.55
CA LEU A 39 -16.46 -5.54 -10.88
C LEU A 39 -17.20 -6.13 -9.67
N THR A 40 -16.51 -6.23 -8.53
CA THR A 40 -17.10 -6.73 -7.28
C THR A 40 -18.28 -5.87 -6.82
N ARG A 41 -18.14 -4.55 -6.88
CA ARG A 41 -19.23 -3.60 -6.53
C ARG A 41 -20.44 -3.82 -7.42
N TYR A 42 -20.24 -3.88 -8.73
CA TYR A 42 -21.31 -4.14 -9.68
C TYR A 42 -22.03 -5.45 -9.39
N MET A 43 -21.26 -6.53 -9.14
CA MET A 43 -21.85 -7.85 -8.83
C MET A 43 -22.67 -7.82 -7.55
N LEU A 44 -22.21 -7.13 -6.50
CA LEU A 44 -22.96 -6.98 -5.25
C LEU A 44 -24.25 -6.19 -5.45
N GLU A 45 -24.22 -5.07 -6.18
CA GLU A 45 -25.41 -4.27 -6.52
C GLU A 45 -26.45 -5.10 -7.28
N ARG A 46 -25.99 -5.95 -8.21
CA ARG A 46 -26.88 -6.86 -8.94
C ARG A 46 -27.48 -7.93 -8.03
N CYS A 47 -26.70 -8.51 -7.12
CA CYS A 47 -27.19 -9.45 -6.12
C CYS A 47 -28.24 -8.81 -5.20
N ASP A 48 -27.98 -7.57 -4.74
CA ASP A 48 -28.92 -6.83 -3.90
C ASP A 48 -30.22 -6.49 -4.63
N ALA A 49 -30.14 -6.20 -5.94
CA ALA A 49 -31.33 -6.01 -6.76
C ALA A 49 -32.15 -7.31 -6.88
N MET A 50 -31.49 -8.44 -7.09
CA MET A 50 -32.14 -9.75 -7.16
C MET A 50 -32.74 -10.16 -5.80
N ALA A 51 -32.18 -9.74 -4.68
CA ALA A 51 -32.71 -9.99 -3.34
C ALA A 51 -34.07 -9.28 -3.10
N LYS A 52 -34.45 -8.29 -3.90
CA LYS A 52 -35.76 -7.64 -3.85
C LYS A 52 -36.84 -8.43 -4.57
N GLU A 53 -36.48 -9.40 -5.38
CA GLU A 53 -37.41 -10.25 -6.11
C GLU A 53 -38.15 -11.21 -5.18
N THR A 54 -39.34 -11.64 -5.59
CA THR A 54 -40.14 -12.59 -4.84
C THR A 54 -39.62 -14.01 -5.00
N HIS A 55 -39.38 -14.69 -3.89
CA HIS A 55 -38.96 -16.08 -3.89
C HIS A 55 -40.05 -16.99 -4.48
N TYR A 56 -39.76 -17.75 -5.51
CA TYR A 56 -40.71 -18.51 -6.32
C TYR A 56 -41.58 -19.53 -5.57
N ARG A 57 -41.11 -20.03 -4.41
CA ARG A 57 -41.88 -20.97 -3.59
C ARG A 57 -42.53 -20.31 -2.37
N LYS A 58 -41.90 -19.30 -1.77
CA LYS A 58 -42.33 -18.72 -0.50
C LYS A 58 -43.24 -17.50 -0.69
N GLY A 59 -43.31 -16.93 -1.90
CA GLY A 59 -44.19 -15.80 -2.21
C GLY A 59 -43.85 -14.49 -1.48
N ALA A 60 -42.65 -14.41 -0.89
CA ALA A 60 -42.17 -13.23 -0.17
C ALA A 60 -40.82 -12.75 -0.75
N PRO A 61 -40.45 -11.46 -0.58
CA PRO A 61 -39.16 -10.96 -1.05
C PRO A 61 -38.00 -11.73 -0.42
N ILE A 62 -37.00 -12.11 -1.25
CA ILE A 62 -35.83 -12.90 -0.80
C ILE A 62 -35.10 -12.20 0.34
N GLY A 63 -34.90 -10.84 0.25
CA GLY A 63 -34.25 -10.06 1.29
C GLY A 63 -34.99 -10.07 2.62
N GLY A 64 -36.35 -10.10 2.62
CA GLY A 64 -37.15 -10.23 3.83
C GLY A 64 -36.96 -11.59 4.49
N LEU A 65 -37.03 -12.67 3.69
CA LEU A 65 -36.76 -14.03 4.16
C LEU A 65 -35.37 -14.19 4.75
N PHE A 66 -34.36 -13.54 4.12
CA PHE A 66 -32.99 -13.54 4.63
C PHE A 66 -32.86 -12.77 5.94
N ALA A 67 -33.59 -11.66 6.11
CA ALA A 67 -33.57 -10.91 7.37
C ALA A 67 -34.10 -11.74 8.55
N GLU A 68 -35.17 -12.53 8.33
CA GLU A 68 -35.70 -13.50 9.33
C GLU A 68 -34.64 -14.57 9.64
N GLU A 69 -34.05 -15.18 8.63
CA GLU A 69 -33.04 -16.22 8.78
C GLU A 69 -31.78 -15.69 9.49
N LYS A 70 -31.38 -14.44 9.17
CA LYS A 70 -30.20 -13.79 9.78
C LYS A 70 -30.34 -13.62 11.29
N ALA A 71 -31.56 -13.44 11.81
CA ALA A 71 -31.78 -13.32 13.24
C ALA A 71 -31.46 -14.64 14.01
N GLU A 72 -31.59 -15.79 13.34
CA GLU A 72 -31.28 -17.10 13.88
C GLU A 72 -29.82 -17.56 13.63
N MET A 73 -29.08 -16.80 12.83
CA MET A 73 -27.68 -17.12 12.54
C MET A 73 -26.77 -16.74 13.71
N GLN A 74 -25.68 -17.50 13.86
CA GLN A 74 -24.63 -17.13 14.80
C GLN A 74 -23.92 -15.85 14.33
N PRO A 75 -23.47 -14.98 15.27
CA PRO A 75 -22.72 -13.79 14.93
C PRO A 75 -21.41 -14.17 14.19
N LEU A 76 -21.04 -13.36 13.23
CA LEU A 76 -19.77 -13.53 12.53
C LEU A 76 -18.60 -13.32 13.51
N PRO A 77 -17.47 -14.03 13.33
CA PRO A 77 -16.26 -13.77 14.09
C PRO A 77 -15.86 -12.31 13.99
N SER A 78 -15.39 -11.72 15.09
CA SER A 78 -14.91 -10.33 15.14
C SER A 78 -13.74 -10.08 14.18
N LYS A 79 -12.93 -11.10 13.91
CA LYS A 79 -11.82 -11.06 12.95
C LYS A 79 -12.22 -11.80 11.67
N PRO A 80 -12.27 -11.12 10.51
CA PRO A 80 -12.54 -11.77 9.24
C PRO A 80 -11.51 -12.86 8.93
N TYR A 81 -11.96 -13.91 8.23
CA TYR A 81 -11.05 -14.92 7.71
C TYR A 81 -10.10 -14.30 6.68
N ASP A 82 -8.79 -14.46 6.91
CA ASP A 82 -7.76 -14.01 5.97
C ASP A 82 -7.46 -15.14 4.98
N ALA A 83 -7.99 -15.02 3.77
CA ALA A 83 -7.80 -16.02 2.71
C ALA A 83 -6.39 -15.92 2.12
N ILE A 84 -5.45 -16.62 2.72
CA ILE A 84 -4.04 -16.62 2.33
C ILE A 84 -3.65 -18.01 1.81
N ARG A 85 -2.98 -18.05 0.65
CA ARG A 85 -2.17 -19.19 0.21
C ARG A 85 -0.71 -18.92 0.58
N TRP A 86 -0.15 -19.79 1.42
CA TRP A 86 1.24 -19.70 1.80
C TRP A 86 2.10 -20.57 0.90
N GLU A 87 3.21 -20.01 0.45
CA GLU A 87 4.24 -20.72 -0.31
C GLU A 87 5.63 -20.40 0.25
N VAL A 88 6.52 -21.38 0.19
CA VAL A 88 7.94 -21.18 0.53
C VAL A 88 8.72 -21.07 -0.77
N ARG A 89 9.47 -20.00 -0.94
CA ARG A 89 10.26 -19.73 -2.14
C ARG A 89 11.68 -19.31 -1.79
N LYS A 90 12.63 -19.75 -2.59
CA LYS A 90 14.02 -19.29 -2.50
C LYS A 90 14.20 -18.07 -3.40
N ALA A 91 14.72 -16.98 -2.85
CA ALA A 91 15.04 -15.79 -3.62
C ALA A 91 16.25 -16.03 -4.52
N ASP A 92 16.18 -15.53 -5.74
CA ASP A 92 17.25 -15.61 -6.74
C ASP A 92 18.45 -14.70 -6.40
N LYS A 93 19.40 -14.58 -7.35
CA LYS A 93 20.59 -13.73 -7.22
C LYS A 93 20.26 -12.22 -7.06
N ASP A 94 19.11 -11.79 -7.53
CA ASP A 94 18.64 -10.40 -7.46
C ASP A 94 17.70 -10.15 -6.28
N GLY A 95 17.34 -11.21 -5.53
CA GLY A 95 16.39 -11.16 -4.41
C GLY A 95 14.93 -11.21 -4.87
N ARG A 96 14.64 -11.84 -6.03
CA ARG A 96 13.29 -12.07 -6.52
C ARG A 96 12.79 -13.44 -6.13
N VAL A 97 11.49 -13.54 -5.88
CA VAL A 97 10.78 -14.82 -5.75
C VAL A 97 9.81 -14.99 -6.91
N GLN A 98 9.69 -16.21 -7.42
CA GLN A 98 8.76 -16.53 -8.52
C GLN A 98 7.49 -17.19 -7.97
N VAL A 99 6.33 -16.65 -8.31
CA VAL A 99 5.02 -17.15 -7.93
C VAL A 99 4.03 -16.95 -9.07
N ASP A 100 3.24 -17.98 -9.40
CA ASP A 100 2.23 -17.95 -10.46
C ASP A 100 2.75 -17.38 -11.81
N GLY A 101 4.02 -17.72 -12.16
CA GLY A 101 4.65 -17.24 -13.39
C GLY A 101 5.26 -15.83 -13.30
N ASN A 102 4.97 -15.06 -12.26
CA ASN A 102 5.45 -13.70 -12.07
C ASN A 102 6.64 -13.65 -11.10
N HIS A 103 7.47 -12.60 -11.23
CA HIS A 103 8.60 -12.32 -10.37
C HIS A 103 8.31 -11.16 -9.42
N TYR A 104 8.47 -11.37 -8.13
CA TYR A 104 8.26 -10.37 -7.08
C TYR A 104 9.58 -10.07 -6.37
N LEU A 105 10.00 -8.80 -6.36
CA LEU A 105 11.28 -8.38 -5.79
C LEU A 105 11.14 -8.19 -4.28
N ALA A 106 11.75 -9.08 -3.50
CA ALA A 106 11.93 -8.90 -2.06
C ALA A 106 13.05 -7.90 -1.73
N GLY A 107 13.99 -7.74 -2.67
CA GLY A 107 15.15 -6.87 -2.57
C GLY A 107 16.48 -7.64 -2.48
N PRO A 108 17.60 -7.04 -2.95
CA PRO A 108 18.92 -7.67 -3.00
C PRO A 108 19.48 -8.10 -1.64
N SER A 109 18.94 -7.53 -0.56
CA SER A 109 19.27 -7.90 0.82
C SER A 109 18.92 -9.34 1.15
N TRP A 110 17.96 -9.93 0.43
CA TRP A 110 17.40 -11.26 0.66
C TRP A 110 17.87 -12.31 -0.35
N ARG A 111 18.90 -11.97 -1.14
CA ARG A 111 19.50 -12.89 -2.11
C ARG A 111 19.80 -14.26 -1.50
N GLY A 112 19.27 -15.31 -2.12
CA GLY A 112 19.50 -16.70 -1.73
C GLY A 112 18.77 -17.15 -0.47
N TRP A 113 17.99 -16.26 0.19
CA TRP A 113 17.19 -16.61 1.35
C TRP A 113 15.98 -17.45 0.97
N THR A 114 15.59 -18.34 1.87
CA THR A 114 14.29 -19.00 1.81
C THR A 114 13.26 -18.10 2.51
N LEU A 115 12.23 -17.70 1.77
CA LEU A 115 11.22 -16.71 2.19
C LEU A 115 9.84 -17.33 2.15
N ASP A 116 8.98 -16.90 3.08
CA ASP A 116 7.58 -17.23 3.11
C ASP A 116 6.80 -16.18 2.29
N VAL A 117 5.97 -16.66 1.37
CA VAL A 117 5.17 -15.81 0.48
C VAL A 117 3.70 -16.03 0.78
N ALA A 118 3.05 -14.99 1.26
CA ALA A 118 1.62 -14.93 1.51
C ALA A 118 0.91 -14.35 0.30
N LEU A 119 0.11 -15.17 -0.37
CA LEU A 119 -0.64 -14.80 -1.57
C LEU A 119 -2.10 -14.54 -1.21
N ARG A 120 -2.54 -13.30 -1.37
CA ARG A 120 -3.95 -12.90 -1.25
C ARG A 120 -4.52 -12.58 -2.64
N ALA A 121 -5.79 -12.18 -2.67
CA ALA A 121 -6.43 -11.83 -3.93
C ALA A 121 -5.77 -10.63 -4.64
N PHE A 122 -5.30 -9.63 -3.88
CA PHE A 122 -4.80 -8.37 -4.46
C PHE A 122 -3.37 -8.02 -4.08
N ASP A 123 -2.78 -8.76 -3.15
CA ASP A 123 -1.41 -8.52 -2.69
C ASP A 123 -0.60 -9.81 -2.51
N VAL A 124 0.71 -9.64 -2.62
CA VAL A 124 1.74 -10.63 -2.30
C VAL A 124 2.61 -10.05 -1.21
N THR A 125 2.63 -10.69 -0.05
CA THR A 125 3.51 -10.31 1.06
C THR A 125 4.63 -11.31 1.18
N ILE A 126 5.87 -10.86 1.09
CA ILE A 126 7.08 -11.68 1.23
C ILE A 126 7.65 -11.45 2.62
N ARG A 127 7.96 -12.53 3.34
CA ARG A 127 8.48 -12.49 4.71
C ARG A 127 9.66 -13.45 4.88
N THR A 128 10.49 -13.14 5.85
CA THR A 128 11.45 -14.10 6.38
C THR A 128 10.73 -15.14 7.25
N GLN A 129 11.35 -16.27 7.52
CA GLN A 129 10.77 -17.34 8.34
C GLN A 129 10.55 -16.91 9.82
N ASP A 130 11.27 -15.89 10.31
CA ASP A 130 11.05 -15.25 11.60
C ASP A 130 9.92 -14.21 11.60
N GLY A 131 9.21 -14.06 10.47
CA GLY A 131 8.02 -13.21 10.34
C GLY A 131 8.28 -11.76 9.93
N ARG A 132 9.54 -11.35 9.69
CA ARG A 132 9.86 -9.99 9.23
C ARG A 132 9.40 -9.80 7.79
N THR A 133 8.62 -8.76 7.53
CA THR A 133 8.19 -8.40 6.18
C THR A 133 9.35 -7.84 5.37
N CYS A 134 9.61 -8.43 4.19
CA CYS A 134 10.60 -7.99 3.22
C CYS A 134 10.00 -7.02 2.20
N ALA A 135 8.82 -7.37 1.68
CA ALA A 135 8.08 -6.56 0.71
C ALA A 135 6.57 -6.89 0.76
N ARG A 136 5.75 -5.90 0.41
CA ARG A 136 4.33 -6.09 0.11
C ARG A 136 4.05 -5.46 -1.24
N LEU A 137 3.63 -6.27 -2.20
CA LEU A 137 3.53 -5.91 -3.60
C LEU A 137 2.12 -6.19 -4.12
N PRO A 138 1.61 -5.45 -5.11
CA PRO A 138 0.35 -5.78 -5.75
C PRO A 138 0.48 -7.13 -6.47
N ARG A 139 -0.55 -7.97 -6.34
CA ARG A 139 -0.62 -9.22 -7.08
C ARG A 139 -1.04 -8.94 -8.52
N VAL A 140 -0.27 -9.47 -9.46
CA VAL A 140 -0.55 -9.34 -10.89
C VAL A 140 -1.07 -10.66 -11.43
N TYR A 141 -2.10 -10.57 -12.26
CA TYR A 141 -2.70 -11.66 -13.01
C TYR A 141 -2.49 -11.41 -14.49
N GLY A 142 -2.26 -12.45 -15.27
CA GLY A 142 -2.10 -12.35 -16.70
C GLY A 142 -1.31 -13.54 -17.26
N ASP A 143 -1.33 -13.67 -18.58
CA ASP A 143 -0.69 -14.78 -19.29
C ASP A 143 0.80 -14.50 -19.59
N SER A 144 1.26 -13.25 -19.41
CA SER A 144 2.65 -12.87 -19.64
C SER A 144 3.37 -12.67 -18.31
N PRO A 145 4.59 -13.25 -18.12
CA PRO A 145 5.39 -13.04 -16.94
C PRO A 145 5.70 -11.56 -16.72
N ALA A 146 5.45 -11.07 -15.50
CA ALA A 146 5.77 -9.70 -15.10
C ALA A 146 6.78 -9.70 -13.94
N THR A 147 7.56 -8.62 -13.83
CA THR A 147 8.42 -8.34 -12.67
C THR A 147 7.83 -7.18 -11.89
N ILE A 148 7.42 -7.46 -10.66
CA ILE A 148 6.79 -6.51 -9.76
C ILE A 148 7.82 -6.11 -8.69
N ARG A 149 8.01 -4.81 -8.52
CA ARG A 149 8.95 -4.27 -7.54
C ARG A 149 8.37 -3.06 -6.81
N ASP A 150 8.81 -2.87 -5.59
CA ASP A 150 8.74 -1.60 -4.88
C ASP A 150 10.18 -1.05 -4.85
N PRO A 151 10.43 0.15 -5.39
CA PRO A 151 11.76 0.76 -5.39
C PRO A 151 12.37 0.85 -3.98
N ALA A 152 11.56 1.05 -2.93
CA ALA A 152 12.03 1.11 -1.55
C ALA A 152 12.83 -0.13 -1.13
N THR A 153 12.54 -1.31 -1.69
CA THR A 153 13.25 -2.57 -1.37
C THR A 153 14.74 -2.57 -1.75
N LEU A 154 15.16 -1.66 -2.64
CA LEU A 154 16.55 -1.49 -3.06
C LEU A 154 17.36 -0.59 -2.12
N LEU A 155 16.72 0.32 -1.38
CA LEU A 155 17.36 1.32 -0.52
C LEU A 155 18.26 0.71 0.58
N PRO A 156 17.86 -0.37 1.29
CA PRO A 156 18.72 -0.97 2.31
C PRO A 156 20.05 -1.50 1.74
N ALA A 157 20.04 -1.97 0.50
CA ALA A 157 21.27 -2.43 -0.17
C ALA A 157 22.17 -1.25 -0.55
N LEU A 158 21.61 -0.14 -1.05
CA LEU A 158 22.33 1.10 -1.35
C LEU A 158 22.88 1.76 -0.09
N GLY A 159 22.15 1.72 1.02
CA GLY A 159 22.64 2.18 2.32
C GLY A 159 23.88 1.44 2.81
N ARG A 160 24.12 0.20 2.34
CA ARG A 160 25.36 -0.58 2.60
C ARG A 160 26.43 -0.38 1.54
N LYS A 161 26.04 -0.29 0.27
CA LYS A 161 26.93 -0.18 -0.91
C LYS A 161 26.59 1.05 -1.73
N THR A 162 26.89 2.23 -1.20
CA THR A 162 26.57 3.53 -1.83
C THR A 162 27.20 3.73 -3.20
N ASN A 163 28.32 3.05 -3.48
CA ASN A 163 28.99 3.12 -4.77
C ASN A 163 28.21 2.43 -5.90
N ALA A 164 27.20 1.64 -5.56
CA ALA A 164 26.31 1.04 -6.56
C ALA A 164 25.23 2.02 -7.07
N TRP A 165 25.13 3.22 -6.50
CA TRP A 165 24.12 4.21 -6.87
C TRP A 165 24.11 4.59 -8.35
N PRO A 166 25.27 4.88 -8.99
CA PRO A 166 25.28 5.32 -10.41
C PRO A 166 24.66 4.29 -11.36
N ASP A 167 24.83 2.99 -11.05
CA ASP A 167 24.38 1.87 -11.90
C ASP A 167 23.08 1.23 -11.39
N SER A 168 22.46 1.81 -10.37
CA SER A 168 21.26 1.25 -9.76
C SER A 168 20.00 1.62 -10.52
N THR A 169 19.14 0.65 -10.78
CA THR A 169 17.84 0.85 -11.46
C THR A 169 16.86 1.73 -10.68
N ILE A 170 17.03 1.87 -9.35
CA ILE A 170 16.20 2.77 -8.54
C ILE A 170 16.48 4.24 -8.84
N ARG A 171 17.62 4.55 -9.45
CA ARG A 171 18.01 5.91 -9.78
C ARG A 171 16.96 6.60 -10.65
N ASP A 172 16.34 5.86 -11.56
CA ASP A 172 15.32 6.37 -12.47
C ASP A 172 13.96 6.61 -11.77
N ASP A 173 13.77 6.02 -10.58
CA ASP A 173 12.58 6.24 -9.75
C ASP A 173 12.72 7.50 -8.87
N PHE A 174 13.90 8.14 -8.83
CA PHE A 174 14.11 9.36 -8.05
C PHE A 174 13.81 10.61 -8.87
N PRO A 175 13.14 11.63 -8.29
CA PRO A 175 12.97 12.93 -8.92
C PRO A 175 14.31 13.59 -9.26
N ASP A 176 14.34 14.37 -10.34
CA ASP A 176 15.58 14.86 -10.94
C ASP A 176 16.46 15.68 -9.99
N LYS A 177 15.84 16.60 -9.22
CA LYS A 177 16.60 17.49 -8.33
C LYS A 177 17.17 16.73 -7.13
N LEU A 178 16.39 15.81 -6.56
CA LEU A 178 16.87 14.94 -5.49
C LEU A 178 18.00 14.02 -5.99
N ARG A 179 17.85 13.44 -7.19
CA ARG A 179 18.86 12.61 -7.83
C ARG A 179 20.20 13.37 -8.00
N LEU A 180 20.14 14.59 -8.55
CA LEU A 180 21.31 15.44 -8.71
C LEU A 180 21.95 15.85 -7.38
N ALA A 181 21.14 16.09 -6.35
CA ALA A 181 21.66 16.37 -5.01
C ALA A 181 22.41 15.16 -4.43
N ILE A 182 21.84 13.97 -4.55
CA ILE A 182 22.48 12.71 -4.09
C ILE A 182 23.77 12.43 -4.87
N ASP A 183 23.82 12.74 -6.17
CA ASP A 183 25.03 12.58 -6.99
C ASP A 183 26.21 13.41 -6.47
N ARG A 184 25.93 14.61 -5.96
CA ARG A 184 26.94 15.53 -5.42
C ARG A 184 27.39 15.20 -4.00
N MET A 185 26.67 14.32 -3.30
CA MET A 185 26.99 13.91 -1.93
C MET A 185 28.23 13.02 -1.87
N ASP A 186 29.01 13.17 -0.81
CA ASP A 186 30.04 12.19 -0.48
C ASP A 186 29.43 10.84 -0.05
N ALA A 187 30.25 9.80 0.08
CA ALA A 187 29.78 8.45 0.42
C ALA A 187 29.06 8.37 1.80
N LYS A 188 29.43 9.23 2.76
CA LYS A 188 28.83 9.23 4.10
C LYS A 188 27.47 9.92 4.07
N ALA A 189 27.36 11.08 3.44
CA ALA A 189 26.13 11.82 3.28
C ALA A 189 25.13 11.00 2.45
N ARG A 190 25.57 10.38 1.34
CA ARG A 190 24.75 9.52 0.49
C ARG A 190 24.21 8.31 1.26
N ARG A 191 25.03 7.66 2.09
CA ARG A 191 24.59 6.55 2.96
C ARG A 191 23.50 6.99 3.91
N ASN A 192 23.65 8.15 4.51
CA ASN A 192 22.66 8.73 5.40
C ASN A 192 21.34 9.04 4.67
N ALA A 193 21.41 9.67 3.51
CA ALA A 193 20.26 9.98 2.68
C ALA A 193 19.46 8.72 2.36
N PHE A 194 20.10 7.63 1.88
CA PHE A 194 19.41 6.37 1.60
C PHE A 194 18.79 5.73 2.83
N ARG A 195 19.43 5.82 4.00
CA ARG A 195 18.84 5.32 5.26
C ARG A 195 17.61 6.10 5.68
N LEU A 196 17.67 7.43 5.57
CA LEU A 196 16.55 8.31 5.90
C LEU A 196 15.38 8.06 4.95
N ILE A 197 15.63 8.06 3.64
CA ILE A 197 14.60 7.79 2.63
C ILE A 197 14.00 6.39 2.84
N SER A 198 14.82 5.37 3.13
CA SER A 198 14.32 4.01 3.42
C SER A 198 13.37 3.97 4.60
N ARG A 199 13.75 4.58 5.75
CA ARG A 199 12.88 4.63 6.93
C ARG A 199 11.60 5.41 6.70
N THR A 200 11.69 6.53 5.97
CA THR A 200 10.52 7.32 5.62
C THR A 200 9.61 6.57 4.66
N SER A 201 10.18 5.83 3.70
CA SER A 201 9.42 4.97 2.79
C SER A 201 8.69 3.85 3.50
N ASP A 202 9.29 3.25 4.54
CA ASP A 202 8.63 2.23 5.37
C ASP A 202 7.37 2.79 6.08
N ALA A 203 7.35 4.09 6.39
CA ALA A 203 6.25 4.75 7.10
C ALA A 203 5.20 5.38 6.19
N CYS A 204 5.60 5.93 5.05
CA CYS A 204 4.76 6.79 4.20
C CYS A 204 4.64 6.32 2.74
N GLY A 205 5.42 5.31 2.33
CA GLY A 205 5.59 4.90 0.93
C GLY A 205 6.79 5.55 0.25
N PHE A 206 7.25 4.94 -0.85
CA PHE A 206 8.44 5.40 -1.57
C PHE A 206 8.23 6.77 -2.23
N GLU A 207 7.14 6.92 -3.00
CA GLU A 207 6.85 8.15 -3.74
C GLU A 207 6.75 9.38 -2.82
N PRO A 208 5.96 9.38 -1.71
CA PRO A 208 5.94 10.50 -0.79
C PRO A 208 7.31 10.81 -0.15
N ALA A 209 8.14 9.78 0.09
CA ALA A 209 9.45 9.98 0.68
C ALA A 209 10.44 10.67 -0.26
N VAL A 210 10.45 10.29 -1.55
CA VAL A 210 11.35 10.93 -2.53
C VAL A 210 10.86 12.30 -2.95
N GLU A 211 9.54 12.50 -3.07
CA GLU A 211 8.93 13.81 -3.33
C GLU A 211 9.23 14.80 -2.20
N ALA A 212 9.09 14.37 -0.94
CA ALA A 212 9.48 15.17 0.22
C ALA A 212 10.96 15.53 0.19
N GLY A 213 11.82 14.58 -0.17
CA GLY A 213 13.26 14.81 -0.34
C GLY A 213 13.57 15.84 -1.42
N GLU A 214 12.84 15.82 -2.54
CA GLU A 214 13.00 16.81 -3.62
C GLU A 214 12.61 18.20 -3.15
N HIS A 215 11.45 18.36 -2.48
CA HIS A 215 11.02 19.65 -1.94
C HIS A 215 12.01 20.23 -0.94
N LEU A 216 12.59 19.42 -0.05
CA LEU A 216 13.59 19.90 0.90
C LEU A 216 14.86 20.39 0.17
N VAL A 217 15.30 19.66 -0.85
CA VAL A 217 16.45 20.05 -1.67
C VAL A 217 16.18 21.34 -2.44
N GLU A 218 15.00 21.52 -3.01
CA GLU A 218 14.57 22.73 -3.72
C GLU A 218 14.58 23.97 -2.84
N GLN A 219 14.18 23.80 -1.59
CA GLN A 219 14.13 24.86 -0.59
C GLN A 219 15.51 25.11 0.09
N GLY A 220 16.54 24.33 -0.30
CA GLY A 220 17.87 24.43 0.31
C GLY A 220 17.96 23.90 1.73
N HIS A 221 16.97 23.10 2.16
CA HIS A 221 16.96 22.49 3.49
C HIS A 221 17.78 21.20 3.53
N PRO A 222 18.38 20.87 4.68
CA PRO A 222 19.08 19.60 4.85
C PRO A 222 18.08 18.43 4.85
N LEU A 223 18.54 17.28 4.33
CA LEU A 223 17.80 16.01 4.45
C LEU A 223 18.01 15.46 5.87
N ASP A 224 17.18 15.86 6.82
CA ASP A 224 17.12 15.33 8.16
C ASP A 224 15.84 14.49 8.39
N GLU A 225 15.84 13.67 9.44
CA GLU A 225 14.77 12.70 9.71
C GLU A 225 13.43 13.39 10.02
N ALA A 226 13.45 14.47 10.78
CA ALA A 226 12.23 15.17 11.20
C ALA A 226 11.56 15.87 10.02
N SER A 227 12.33 16.65 9.26
CA SER A 227 11.84 17.40 8.10
C SER A 227 11.32 16.45 7.00
N LEU A 228 12.10 15.41 6.68
CA LEU A 228 11.73 14.44 5.65
C LEU A 228 10.45 13.66 6.02
N THR A 229 10.38 13.17 7.27
CA THR A 229 9.21 12.40 7.70
C THR A 229 7.95 13.25 7.81
N THR A 230 8.07 14.49 8.28
CA THR A 230 6.92 15.41 8.40
C THR A 230 6.37 15.76 7.01
N MET A 231 7.25 16.13 6.09
CA MET A 231 6.86 16.45 4.71
C MET A 231 6.25 15.25 4.00
N ALA A 232 6.87 14.07 4.09
CA ALA A 232 6.36 12.85 3.47
C ALA A 232 4.98 12.44 3.99
N ARG A 233 4.72 12.60 5.30
CA ARG A 233 3.39 12.34 5.87
C ARG A 233 2.32 13.26 5.32
N ARG A 234 2.63 14.54 5.14
CA ARG A 234 1.70 15.51 4.55
C ARG A 234 1.39 15.17 3.11
N ILE A 235 2.40 14.83 2.32
CA ILE A 235 2.22 14.39 0.93
C ILE A 235 1.36 13.13 0.89
N ALA A 236 1.65 12.13 1.72
CA ALA A 236 0.90 10.88 1.80
C ALA A 236 -0.57 11.08 2.23
N SER A 237 -0.88 12.12 3.01
CA SER A 237 -2.26 12.49 3.39
C SER A 237 -2.99 13.32 2.31
N GLY A 238 -2.32 13.65 1.20
CA GLY A 238 -2.86 14.51 0.13
C GLY A 238 -2.86 16.01 0.46
N GLU A 239 -2.17 16.42 1.53
CA GLU A 239 -1.95 17.82 1.85
C GLU A 239 -0.84 18.40 0.96
N LYS A 240 -1.01 19.67 0.53
CA LYS A 240 0.04 20.36 -0.22
C LYS A 240 1.32 20.47 0.62
N PRO A 241 2.52 20.34 -0.01
CA PRO A 241 3.78 20.65 0.64
C PRO A 241 3.73 22.06 1.26
N TYR A 242 4.33 22.19 2.43
CA TYR A 242 4.37 23.47 3.13
C TYR A 242 5.37 24.40 2.41
N GLU A 243 4.87 25.42 1.73
CA GLU A 243 5.69 26.58 1.35
C GLU A 243 5.94 27.39 2.63
N GLN A 244 7.17 27.42 3.10
CA GLN A 244 7.55 28.31 4.20
C GLN A 244 7.46 29.76 3.69
N THR A 245 6.30 30.36 3.82
CA THR A 245 6.20 31.82 3.86
C THR A 245 6.89 32.23 5.18
N ALA A 246 7.95 33.05 5.07
CA ALA A 246 8.56 33.63 6.26
C ALA A 246 7.45 34.22 7.14
N PRO A 247 7.36 33.81 8.41
CA PRO A 247 6.30 34.31 9.29
C PRO A 247 6.41 35.84 9.33
N ASP A 248 5.30 36.53 9.12
CA ASP A 248 5.23 37.97 9.30
C ASP A 248 5.39 38.26 10.82
N LEU A 249 6.62 38.67 11.18
CA LEU A 249 6.96 38.99 12.56
C LEU A 249 6.65 40.46 12.91
N THR A 250 6.12 41.28 12.00
CA THR A 250 5.82 42.69 12.23
C THR A 250 4.86 42.90 13.38
N GLY A 251 3.97 41.92 13.63
CA GLY A 251 3.09 41.91 14.82
C GLY A 251 3.83 41.84 16.16
N TYR A 252 5.08 41.35 16.16
CA TYR A 252 5.88 41.28 17.39
C TYR A 252 6.71 42.58 17.65
N ASP A 253 6.88 43.43 16.63
CA ASP A 253 7.60 44.68 16.76
C ASP A 253 6.94 45.63 17.75
N VAL A 254 5.62 45.48 17.94
CA VAL A 254 4.86 46.24 18.97
C VAL A 254 5.37 45.95 20.40
N PHE A 255 5.86 44.74 20.66
CA PHE A 255 6.41 44.34 21.97
C PHE A 255 7.88 44.75 22.16
N MET A 256 8.55 45.12 21.07
CA MET A 256 9.96 45.56 21.07
C MET A 256 10.11 47.07 21.23
N GLN A 257 9.02 47.84 21.22
CA GLN A 257 9.09 49.28 21.47
C GLN A 257 9.55 49.54 22.91
N PRO A 258 10.58 50.37 23.15
CA PRO A 258 11.02 50.71 24.46
C PRO A 258 9.88 51.39 25.24
N ARG A 259 9.52 50.84 26.42
CA ARG A 259 8.54 51.48 27.30
C ARG A 259 9.02 52.89 27.60
N GLY A 260 8.27 53.88 27.13
CA GLY A 260 8.56 55.29 27.33
C GLY A 260 8.78 55.57 28.81
N THR A 261 9.85 56.30 29.07
CA THR A 261 10.25 56.80 30.39
C THR A 261 9.06 57.55 31.02
N ARG A 262 8.51 56.99 32.09
CA ARG A 262 7.55 57.70 32.92
C ARG A 262 8.22 58.95 33.48
N GLU A 263 7.87 60.12 32.98
CA GLU A 263 8.20 61.37 33.60
C GLU A 263 7.65 61.40 35.04
N ARG A 264 8.55 61.46 36.01
CA ARG A 264 8.19 61.79 37.39
C ARG A 264 7.76 63.25 37.38
N LYS A 265 6.50 63.49 37.54
CA LYS A 265 6.00 64.79 38.01
C LYS A 265 6.32 64.93 39.51
N GLU A 266 7.30 65.76 39.81
CA GLU A 266 7.48 66.35 41.17
C GLU A 266 6.39 67.38 41.37
N ALA A 267 5.67 67.27 42.46
CA ALA A 267 4.98 68.33 43.18
C ALA A 267 5.10 68.09 44.67
#